data_9be61ecac21fa73b7cd69d1fbf64a7c5
#
_entry.id   9be61ecac21fa73b7cd69d1fbf64a7c5
#
_cell.length_a   1.000
_cell.length_b   1.000
_cell.length_c   1.000
_cell.angle_alpha   90.00
_cell.angle_beta   90.00
_cell.angle_gamma   90.00
#
_symmetry.space_group_name_H-M   'P 1'
#
loop_
_entity.id
_entity.type
_entity.pdbx_description
1 polymer ?
#
loop_
_entity_poly.entity_id
_entity_poly.type
_entity_poly.pdbx_seq_one_letter_code
_entity_poly.pdbx_strand_id
1 'polypeptide(L)'
;GVVCFYATQEEFRLGAIDPTDQNVQNLFAELEERLHAHGALYVISLESLKRVLELYLTLPVVKPITKDIAITAEDLTRVSADINDIQAIEVVLEKTSTTDLITLLLGAALKLNASDVHIEAEEQGIAVRVRLDGILHDAATLRRDMYKYMVSRIKLVSSLKINITDAPQDGRFTIKLPEGDVDVRVSTIPTVYGESIVLRLLRQNRQGLSLESLGIRGSAFERLKREIDRPNGMIITSGPTGSGKTTTLYAVLQILNKPGVKIVTLEDPVEY
;
A
#
# COMPACT_ATOMS: atom_id res chain seq x y z
N GLY A 1 6.03 6.62 36.67
CA GLY A 1 4.75 7.16 36.26
C GLY A 1 4.92 8.50 35.55
N VAL A 2 4.77 8.46 34.21
CA VAL A 2 4.86 9.62 33.34
C VAL A 2 3.61 9.67 32.45
N VAL A 3 3.11 10.87 32.18
CA VAL A 3 2.01 11.12 31.21
C VAL A 3 2.36 12.32 30.35
N CYS A 4 1.94 12.27 29.08
CA CYS A 4 1.96 13.44 28.21
C CYS A 4 0.58 14.12 28.31
N PHE A 5 0.53 15.39 28.62
CA PHE A 5 -0.70 16.14 28.74
C PHE A 5 -0.86 17.25 27.71
N TYR A 6 0.19 17.47 26.92
CA TYR A 6 0.17 18.42 25.80
C TYR A 6 1.18 17.98 24.74
N ALA A 7 0.82 18.00 23.48
CA ALA A 7 1.72 17.72 22.36
C ALA A 7 1.25 18.46 21.09
N THR A 8 2.21 19.07 20.40
CA THR A 8 2.09 19.65 19.05
C THR A 8 3.22 19.11 18.16
N GLN A 9 3.37 19.62 16.96
CA GLN A 9 4.51 19.27 16.10
C GLN A 9 5.84 19.91 16.58
N GLU A 10 5.79 20.96 17.39
CA GLU A 10 6.95 21.74 17.80
C GLU A 10 7.31 21.57 19.27
N GLU A 11 6.33 21.26 20.12
CA GLU A 11 6.54 21.10 21.56
C GLU A 11 5.68 19.98 22.17
N PHE A 12 6.20 19.40 23.26
CA PHE A 12 5.44 18.47 24.10
C PHE A 12 5.71 18.70 25.58
N ARG A 13 4.73 18.34 26.45
CA ARG A 13 4.82 18.52 27.91
C ARG A 13 4.50 17.21 28.61
N LEU A 14 5.46 16.76 29.42
CA LEU A 14 5.33 15.57 30.25
C LEU A 14 5.12 15.93 31.70
N GLY A 15 4.26 15.19 32.35
CA GLY A 15 4.13 15.23 33.81
C GLY A 15 4.67 13.93 34.42
N ALA A 16 5.54 14.02 35.38
CA ALA A 16 6.10 12.91 36.14
C ALA A 16 5.92 13.08 37.63
N ILE A 17 5.75 11.98 38.37
CA ILE A 17 5.71 11.98 39.82
C ILE A 17 7.09 12.34 40.36
N ASP A 18 8.14 11.77 39.79
CA ASP A 18 9.54 12.04 40.06
C ASP A 18 10.28 12.33 38.76
N PRO A 19 10.48 13.62 38.40
CA PRO A 19 11.23 14.00 37.23
C PRO A 19 12.72 13.69 37.30
N THR A 20 13.25 13.36 38.47
CA THR A 20 14.68 13.06 38.68
C THR A 20 15.00 11.58 38.45
N ASP A 21 14.00 10.73 38.32
CA ASP A 21 14.16 9.32 37.97
C ASP A 21 14.89 9.17 36.61
N GLN A 22 15.96 8.39 36.58
CA GLN A 22 16.80 8.19 35.42
C GLN A 22 16.00 7.66 34.22
N ASN A 23 15.00 6.78 34.43
CA ASN A 23 14.15 6.26 33.36
C ASN A 23 13.26 7.35 32.74
N VAL A 24 12.82 8.32 33.57
CA VAL A 24 12.03 9.48 33.12
C VAL A 24 12.90 10.40 32.28
N GLN A 25 14.13 10.67 32.71
CA GLN A 25 15.08 11.49 31.98
C GLN A 25 15.48 10.84 30.63
N ASN A 26 15.72 9.54 30.63
CA ASN A 26 16.04 8.81 29.40
C ASN A 26 14.86 8.85 28.41
N LEU A 27 13.64 8.59 28.88
CA LEU A 27 12.43 8.68 28.04
C LEU A 27 12.22 10.10 27.50
N PHE A 28 12.48 11.12 28.33
CA PHE A 28 12.35 12.51 27.92
C PHE A 28 13.33 12.84 26.77
N ALA A 29 14.60 12.49 26.92
CA ALA A 29 15.63 12.70 25.89
C ALA A 29 15.32 11.93 24.58
N GLU A 30 14.87 10.67 24.69
CA GLU A 30 14.45 9.87 23.54
C GLU A 30 13.29 10.53 22.78
N LEU A 31 12.32 11.10 23.50
CA LEU A 31 11.18 11.77 22.88
C LEU A 31 11.58 13.08 22.18
N GLU A 32 12.47 13.89 22.76
CA GLU A 32 13.00 15.09 22.10
C GLU A 32 13.72 14.74 20.78
N GLU A 33 14.58 13.73 20.80
CA GLU A 33 15.30 13.27 19.62
C GLU A 33 14.35 12.71 18.56
N ARG A 34 13.43 11.83 18.96
CA ARG A 34 12.51 11.14 18.04
C ARG A 34 11.47 12.07 17.42
N LEU A 35 10.94 13.03 18.19
CA LEU A 35 9.90 13.94 17.73
C LEU A 35 10.47 15.22 17.10
N HIS A 36 11.76 15.49 17.26
CA HIS A 36 12.41 16.75 16.89
C HIS A 36 11.65 17.97 17.42
N ALA A 37 11.12 17.86 18.66
CA ALA A 37 10.27 18.85 19.29
C ALA A 37 10.85 19.23 20.67
N HIS A 38 10.60 20.45 21.11
CA HIS A 38 11.04 20.91 22.44
C HIS A 38 10.16 20.31 23.54
N GLY A 39 10.77 19.59 24.46
CA GLY A 39 10.12 19.01 25.62
C GLY A 39 10.11 19.93 26.84
N ALA A 40 9.09 19.81 27.69
CA ALA A 40 9.08 20.36 29.06
C ALA A 40 8.59 19.28 30.04
N LEU A 41 9.34 19.10 31.14
CA LEU A 41 9.04 18.09 32.12
C LEU A 41 8.55 18.77 33.42
N TYR A 42 7.38 18.35 33.92
CA TYR A 42 6.71 18.92 35.08
C TYR A 42 6.54 17.90 36.20
N VAL A 43 6.59 18.34 37.42
CA VAL A 43 6.20 17.53 38.61
C VAL A 43 4.68 17.48 38.67
N ILE A 44 4.11 16.30 38.83
CA ILE A 44 2.68 16.12 39.04
C ILE A 44 2.40 15.23 40.25
N SER A 45 1.22 15.39 40.84
CA SER A 45 0.79 14.51 41.94
C SER A 45 0.33 13.16 41.39
N LEU A 46 0.32 12.14 42.26
CA LEU A 46 -0.24 10.82 41.93
C LEU A 46 -1.71 10.93 41.52
N GLU A 47 -2.47 11.83 42.12
CA GLU A 47 -3.88 12.08 41.79
C GLU A 47 -4.04 12.66 40.38
N SER A 48 -3.18 13.62 40.01
CA SER A 48 -3.15 14.15 38.64
C SER A 48 -2.77 13.10 37.61
N LEU A 49 -1.80 12.23 37.93
CA LEU A 49 -1.42 11.10 37.07
C LEU A 49 -2.62 10.19 36.80
N LYS A 50 -3.33 9.77 37.87
CA LYS A 50 -4.51 8.89 37.73
C LYS A 50 -5.58 9.53 36.86
N ARG A 51 -5.89 10.80 37.11
CA ARG A 51 -6.89 11.55 36.32
C ARG A 51 -6.54 11.65 34.84
N VAL A 52 -5.29 11.86 34.50
CA VAL A 52 -4.85 11.89 33.09
C VAL A 52 -4.91 10.49 32.47
N LEU A 53 -4.55 9.43 33.20
CA LEU A 53 -4.66 8.06 32.70
C LEU A 53 -6.13 7.66 32.45
N GLU A 54 -7.07 8.11 33.30
CA GLU A 54 -8.51 7.90 33.07
C GLU A 54 -8.98 8.62 31.78
N LEU A 55 -8.49 9.84 31.55
CA LEU A 55 -8.77 10.57 30.31
C LEU A 55 -8.21 9.82 29.08
N TYR A 56 -7.05 9.19 29.18
CA TYR A 56 -6.51 8.38 28.07
C TYR A 56 -7.40 7.22 27.66
N LEU A 57 -8.20 6.64 28.59
CA LEU A 57 -9.17 5.60 28.27
C LEU A 57 -10.36 6.12 27.44
N THR A 58 -10.61 7.42 27.50
CA THR A 58 -11.71 8.06 26.74
C THR A 58 -11.23 8.60 25.38
N LEU A 59 -9.91 8.66 25.15
CA LEU A 59 -9.38 9.11 23.87
C LEU A 59 -9.72 8.07 22.78
N PRO A 60 -10.12 8.51 21.59
CA PRO A 60 -10.30 7.60 20.50
C PRO A 60 -8.97 6.89 20.23
N VAL A 61 -9.00 5.56 20.22
CA VAL A 61 -7.82 4.76 19.87
C VAL A 61 -7.43 5.15 18.46
N VAL A 62 -6.35 5.93 18.33
CA VAL A 62 -5.73 6.18 17.04
C VAL A 62 -5.23 4.82 16.56
N LYS A 63 -6.01 4.17 15.68
CA LYS A 63 -5.53 2.96 15.03
C LYS A 63 -4.21 3.32 14.34
N PRO A 64 -3.13 2.58 14.60
CA PRO A 64 -1.88 2.85 13.91
C PRO A 64 -2.20 2.83 12.41
N ILE A 65 -1.75 3.83 11.69
CA ILE A 65 -1.93 3.90 10.25
C ILE A 65 -1.09 2.75 9.70
N THR A 66 -1.78 1.63 9.48
CA THR A 66 -1.16 0.48 8.84
C THR A 66 -0.81 0.89 7.41
N LYS A 67 0.38 0.55 6.96
CA LYS A 67 0.81 0.72 5.57
C LYS A 67 0.00 -0.14 4.59
N ASP A 68 -0.90 -0.95 5.12
CA ASP A 68 -1.73 -1.86 4.36
C ASP A 68 -3.17 -1.33 4.32
N ILE A 69 -3.82 -1.47 3.19
CA ILE A 69 -5.27 -1.29 3.05
C ILE A 69 -5.89 -2.68 3.18
N ALA A 70 -6.65 -2.90 4.25
CA ALA A 70 -7.45 -4.11 4.38
C ALA A 70 -8.78 -3.90 3.67
N ILE A 71 -9.07 -4.74 2.68
CA ILE A 71 -10.38 -4.84 2.04
C ILE A 71 -11.04 -6.10 2.60
N THR A 72 -12.10 -5.93 3.39
CA THR A 72 -12.78 -7.05 4.03
C THR A 72 -13.68 -7.81 3.04
N ALA A 73 -14.11 -9.02 3.41
CA ALA A 73 -15.11 -9.75 2.63
C ALA A 73 -16.42 -8.96 2.50
N GLU A 74 -16.77 -8.16 3.51
CA GLU A 74 -17.93 -7.27 3.49
C GLU A 74 -17.78 -6.15 2.47
N ASP A 75 -16.60 -5.53 2.40
CA ASP A 75 -16.30 -4.49 1.40
C ASP A 75 -16.36 -5.07 -0.03
N LEU A 76 -15.80 -6.25 -0.24
CA LEU A 76 -15.89 -6.95 -1.54
C LEU A 76 -17.34 -7.31 -1.88
N THR A 77 -18.15 -7.68 -0.91
CA THR A 77 -19.56 -8.00 -1.13
C THR A 77 -20.34 -6.74 -1.53
N ARG A 78 -20.12 -5.61 -0.86
CA ARG A 78 -20.70 -4.30 -1.24
C ARG A 78 -20.31 -3.92 -2.66
N VAL A 79 -19.00 -3.95 -2.95
CA VAL A 79 -18.48 -3.70 -4.31
C VAL A 79 -19.10 -4.67 -5.32
N SER A 80 -19.29 -5.94 -4.93
CA SER A 80 -19.83 -6.96 -5.83
C SER A 80 -21.32 -6.80 -6.10
N ALA A 81 -22.09 -6.25 -5.17
CA ALA A 81 -23.52 -6.00 -5.35
C ALA A 81 -23.76 -4.78 -6.27
N ASP A 82 -22.94 -3.73 -6.12
CA ASP A 82 -23.21 -2.43 -6.71
C ASP A 82 -22.45 -2.16 -8.00
N ILE A 83 -21.31 -2.85 -8.24
CA ILE A 83 -20.45 -2.60 -9.40
C ILE A 83 -20.49 -3.80 -10.34
N ASN A 84 -21.26 -3.71 -11.43
CA ASN A 84 -21.31 -4.70 -12.49
C ASN A 84 -20.54 -4.26 -13.75
N ASP A 85 -20.31 -2.97 -13.89
CA ASP A 85 -19.58 -2.36 -15.01
C ASP A 85 -18.77 -1.14 -14.53
N ILE A 86 -18.04 -0.52 -15.44
CA ILE A 86 -17.19 0.64 -15.16
C ILE A 86 -18.03 1.86 -14.74
N GLN A 87 -19.22 2.06 -15.31
CA GLN A 87 -20.07 3.22 -15.07
C GLN A 87 -20.69 3.19 -13.65
N ALA A 88 -20.88 2.00 -13.11
CA ALA A 88 -21.36 1.85 -11.73
C ALA A 88 -20.35 2.37 -10.68
N ILE A 89 -19.06 2.48 -11.04
CA ILE A 89 -18.02 2.98 -10.14
C ILE A 89 -18.34 4.42 -9.70
N GLU A 90 -18.70 5.30 -10.62
CA GLU A 90 -19.01 6.70 -10.34
C GLU A 90 -20.14 6.84 -9.32
N VAL A 91 -21.25 6.13 -9.55
CA VAL A 91 -22.43 6.15 -8.68
C VAL A 91 -22.12 5.68 -7.25
N VAL A 92 -21.26 4.68 -7.12
CA VAL A 92 -20.85 4.14 -5.82
C VAL A 92 -19.91 5.11 -5.11
N LEU A 93 -18.95 5.69 -5.82
CA LEU A 93 -17.97 6.62 -5.24
C LEU A 93 -18.62 7.93 -4.80
N GLU A 94 -19.59 8.47 -5.53
CA GLU A 94 -20.31 9.70 -5.15
C GLU A 94 -21.05 9.60 -3.81
N LYS A 95 -21.56 8.40 -3.49
CA LYS A 95 -22.31 8.14 -2.25
C LYS A 95 -21.43 7.73 -1.07
N THR A 96 -20.14 7.59 -1.31
CA THR A 96 -19.19 7.03 -0.35
C THR A 96 -18.54 8.10 0.51
N SER A 97 -18.28 7.76 1.77
CA SER A 97 -17.47 8.62 2.65
C SER A 97 -16.05 8.75 2.13
N THR A 98 -15.42 9.90 2.36
CA THR A 98 -14.01 10.14 1.95
C THR A 98 -13.04 9.13 2.54
N THR A 99 -13.36 8.52 3.68
CA THR A 99 -12.53 7.52 4.35
C THR A 99 -12.52 6.20 3.58
N ASP A 100 -13.66 5.79 3.03
CA ASP A 100 -13.84 4.50 2.37
C ASP A 100 -13.60 4.57 0.86
N LEU A 101 -13.50 5.79 0.32
CA LEU A 101 -13.40 6.05 -1.12
C LEU A 101 -12.28 5.24 -1.80
N ILE A 102 -11.09 5.24 -1.23
CA ILE A 102 -9.93 4.51 -1.79
C ILE A 102 -10.14 3.01 -1.69
N THR A 103 -10.68 2.53 -0.57
CA THR A 103 -10.95 1.11 -0.36
C THR A 103 -11.96 0.59 -1.39
N LEU A 104 -13.04 1.34 -1.64
CA LEU A 104 -14.04 0.97 -2.63
C LEU A 104 -13.53 1.10 -4.07
N LEU A 105 -12.76 2.15 -4.37
CA LEU A 105 -12.13 2.32 -5.69
C LEU A 105 -11.19 1.15 -6.02
N LEU A 106 -10.32 0.77 -5.08
CA LEU A 106 -9.42 -0.36 -5.25
C LEU A 106 -10.18 -1.69 -5.31
N GLY A 107 -11.21 -1.87 -4.50
CA GLY A 107 -12.09 -3.04 -4.56
C GLY A 107 -12.78 -3.17 -5.92
N ALA A 108 -13.29 -2.06 -6.47
CA ALA A 108 -13.89 -2.01 -7.80
C ALA A 108 -12.89 -2.36 -8.90
N ALA A 109 -11.70 -1.75 -8.86
CA ALA A 109 -10.62 -2.04 -9.81
C ALA A 109 -10.20 -3.50 -9.77
N LEU A 110 -10.09 -4.09 -8.57
CA LEU A 110 -9.77 -5.50 -8.39
C LEU A 110 -10.89 -6.41 -8.93
N LYS A 111 -12.14 -6.08 -8.69
CA LYS A 111 -13.29 -6.85 -9.23
C LYS A 111 -13.29 -6.87 -10.75
N LEU A 112 -13.02 -5.74 -11.38
CA LEU A 112 -12.97 -5.60 -12.84
C LEU A 112 -11.67 -6.13 -13.46
N ASN A 113 -10.75 -6.71 -12.66
CA ASN A 113 -9.42 -7.13 -13.09
C ASN A 113 -8.58 -6.02 -13.73
N ALA A 114 -8.73 -4.80 -13.23
CA ALA A 114 -7.91 -3.68 -13.68
C ALA A 114 -6.42 -3.91 -13.33
N SER A 115 -5.54 -3.55 -14.27
CA SER A 115 -4.09 -3.56 -14.05
C SER A 115 -3.59 -2.27 -13.40
N ASP A 116 -4.20 -1.14 -13.73
CA ASP A 116 -3.82 0.17 -13.22
C ASP A 116 -5.07 1.01 -12.91
N VAL A 117 -4.95 1.89 -11.90
CA VAL A 117 -5.91 2.96 -11.59
C VAL A 117 -5.18 4.29 -11.71
N HIS A 118 -5.71 5.20 -12.51
CA HIS A 118 -5.21 6.54 -12.69
C HIS A 118 -6.14 7.54 -12.00
N ILE A 119 -5.58 8.45 -11.24
CA ILE A 119 -6.30 9.51 -10.53
C ILE A 119 -5.64 10.83 -10.91
N GLU A 120 -6.32 11.64 -11.67
CA GLU A 120 -5.75 12.86 -12.26
C GLU A 120 -6.56 14.09 -11.84
N ALA A 121 -5.87 15.09 -11.29
CA ALA A 121 -6.48 16.38 -11.02
C ALA A 121 -6.68 17.14 -12.34
N GLU A 122 -7.92 17.55 -12.61
CA GLU A 122 -8.30 18.37 -13.75
C GLU A 122 -8.89 19.69 -13.28
N GLU A 123 -9.19 20.59 -14.21
CA GLU A 123 -9.73 21.93 -13.91
C GLU A 123 -11.05 21.84 -13.13
N GLN A 124 -11.95 20.95 -13.53
CA GLN A 124 -13.31 20.86 -12.99
C GLN A 124 -13.51 19.74 -11.96
N GLY A 125 -12.54 18.84 -11.79
CA GLY A 125 -12.71 17.70 -10.90
C GLY A 125 -11.49 16.80 -10.80
N ILE A 126 -11.76 15.55 -10.51
CA ILE A 126 -10.75 14.46 -10.47
C ILE A 126 -11.20 13.39 -11.45
N ALA A 127 -10.45 13.21 -12.53
CA ALA A 127 -10.68 12.09 -13.43
C ALA A 127 -10.10 10.81 -12.83
N VAL A 128 -10.92 9.78 -12.72
CA VAL A 128 -10.52 8.43 -12.32
C VAL A 128 -10.66 7.52 -13.52
N ARG A 129 -9.55 6.90 -13.92
CA ARG A 129 -9.52 5.97 -15.04
C ARG A 129 -8.96 4.62 -14.61
N VAL A 130 -9.46 3.55 -15.20
CA VAL A 130 -8.99 2.18 -14.96
C VAL A 130 -8.49 1.54 -16.25
N ARG A 131 -7.39 0.79 -16.15
CA ARG A 131 -6.86 0.05 -17.30
C ARG A 131 -7.38 -1.38 -17.28
N LEU A 132 -8.17 -1.74 -18.28
CA LEU A 132 -8.68 -3.11 -18.50
C LEU A 132 -8.13 -3.63 -19.82
N ASP A 133 -7.55 -4.83 -19.82
CA ASP A 133 -6.98 -5.47 -21.00
C ASP A 133 -6.06 -4.57 -21.84
N GLY A 134 -5.27 -3.73 -21.15
CA GLY A 134 -4.33 -2.78 -21.76
C GLY A 134 -4.95 -1.46 -22.20
N ILE A 135 -6.28 -1.30 -22.20
CA ILE A 135 -7.00 -0.09 -22.61
C ILE A 135 -7.40 0.71 -21.38
N LEU A 136 -7.20 2.03 -21.42
CA LEU A 136 -7.59 2.95 -20.37
C LEU A 136 -9.05 3.40 -20.60
N HIS A 137 -9.89 3.25 -19.58
CA HIS A 137 -11.31 3.62 -19.59
C HIS A 137 -11.61 4.65 -18.51
N ASP A 138 -12.45 5.63 -18.82
CA ASP A 138 -12.99 6.56 -17.84
C ASP A 138 -13.94 5.80 -16.88
N ALA A 139 -13.70 5.92 -15.59
CA ALA A 139 -14.43 5.19 -14.57
C ALA A 139 -15.30 6.11 -13.68
N ALA A 140 -14.84 7.31 -13.38
CA ALA A 140 -15.58 8.29 -12.61
C ALA A 140 -14.97 9.68 -12.73
N THR A 141 -15.81 10.71 -12.53
CA THR A 141 -15.36 12.08 -12.29
C THR A 141 -15.78 12.49 -10.88
N LEU A 142 -14.80 12.68 -9.99
CA LEU A 142 -15.07 13.01 -8.59
C LEU A 142 -14.94 14.51 -8.33
N ARG A 143 -15.59 14.98 -7.29
CA ARG A 143 -15.55 16.36 -6.86
C ARG A 143 -14.15 16.77 -6.40
N ARG A 144 -13.75 17.99 -6.73
CA ARG A 144 -12.42 18.52 -6.44
C ARG A 144 -12.10 18.63 -4.94
N ASP A 145 -13.11 18.81 -4.10
CA ASP A 145 -12.94 18.86 -2.64
C ASP A 145 -12.43 17.53 -2.05
N MET A 146 -12.68 16.40 -2.71
CA MET A 146 -12.21 15.08 -2.30
C MET A 146 -10.72 14.85 -2.60
N TYR A 147 -10.12 15.67 -3.49
CA TYR A 147 -8.75 15.46 -3.99
C TYR A 147 -7.70 15.39 -2.87
N LYS A 148 -7.69 16.38 -1.99
CA LYS A 148 -6.70 16.45 -0.90
C LYS A 148 -6.73 15.21 0.00
N TYR A 149 -7.92 14.72 0.30
CA TYR A 149 -8.11 13.52 1.13
C TYR A 149 -7.60 12.26 0.43
N MET A 150 -7.91 12.10 -0.85
CA MET A 150 -7.45 10.96 -1.65
C MET A 150 -5.92 10.94 -1.77
N VAL A 151 -5.33 12.04 -2.19
CA VAL A 151 -3.88 12.16 -2.35
C VAL A 151 -3.15 11.93 -1.04
N SER A 152 -3.57 12.61 0.03
CA SER A 152 -2.95 12.46 1.35
C SER A 152 -3.04 11.01 1.85
N ARG A 153 -4.18 10.35 1.66
CA ARG A 153 -4.37 8.96 2.09
C ARG A 153 -3.50 8.01 1.27
N ILE A 154 -3.45 8.16 -0.06
CA ILE A 154 -2.61 7.34 -0.93
C ILE A 154 -1.14 7.54 -0.58
N LYS A 155 -0.67 8.79 -0.45
CA LYS A 155 0.71 9.08 -0.05
C LYS A 155 1.07 8.45 1.30
N LEU A 156 0.16 8.55 2.26
CA LEU A 156 0.36 8.02 3.60
C LEU A 156 0.55 6.50 3.61
N VAL A 157 -0.35 5.75 2.98
CA VAL A 157 -0.26 4.28 2.92
C VAL A 157 0.93 3.81 2.09
N SER A 158 1.34 4.59 1.08
CA SER A 158 2.48 4.30 0.21
C SER A 158 3.83 4.76 0.78
N SER A 159 3.84 5.35 1.99
CA SER A 159 5.04 5.93 2.63
C SER A 159 5.68 7.08 1.83
N LEU A 160 4.87 7.79 1.04
CA LEU A 160 5.28 8.98 0.32
C LEU A 160 5.19 10.22 1.21
N LYS A 161 5.98 11.24 0.89
CA LYS A 161 5.97 12.52 1.63
C LYS A 161 4.77 13.35 1.20
N ILE A 162 3.86 13.64 2.13
CA ILE A 162 2.60 14.36 1.87
C ILE A 162 2.88 15.82 1.44
N ASN A 163 3.89 16.42 2.04
CA ASN A 163 4.26 17.82 1.82
C ASN A 163 5.06 18.10 0.53
N ILE A 164 5.51 17.07 -0.18
CA ILE A 164 6.17 17.22 -1.48
C ILE A 164 5.12 17.03 -2.56
N THR A 165 4.84 18.08 -3.31
CA THR A 165 3.82 18.12 -4.38
C THR A 165 4.37 18.58 -5.73
N ASP A 166 5.64 19.00 -5.76
CA ASP A 166 6.35 19.58 -6.88
C ASP A 166 7.41 18.66 -7.51
N ALA A 167 7.56 17.45 -6.95
CA ALA A 167 8.48 16.44 -7.47
C ALA A 167 7.81 15.06 -7.57
N PRO A 168 8.19 14.24 -8.57
CA PRO A 168 7.72 12.87 -8.67
C PRO A 168 8.12 12.05 -7.44
N GLN A 169 7.24 11.15 -7.03
CA GLN A 169 7.51 10.21 -5.94
C GLN A 169 7.00 8.83 -6.32
N ASP A 170 7.73 7.79 -5.90
CA ASP A 170 7.36 6.39 -6.05
C ASP A 170 7.26 5.71 -4.69
N GLY A 171 6.24 4.90 -4.52
CA GLY A 171 5.98 4.17 -3.29
C GLY A 171 5.23 2.87 -3.54
N ARG A 172 4.90 2.19 -2.45
CA ARG A 172 4.15 0.94 -2.50
C ARG A 172 3.37 0.71 -1.22
N PHE A 173 2.29 -0.06 -1.34
CA PHE A 173 1.56 -0.61 -0.21
C PHE A 173 0.95 -1.95 -0.59
N THR A 174 0.42 -2.69 0.38
CA THR A 174 -0.24 -3.97 0.14
C THR A 174 -1.72 -3.88 0.44
N ILE A 175 -2.56 -4.41 -0.44
CA ILE A 175 -3.98 -4.65 -0.18
C ILE A 175 -4.10 -6.06 0.39
N LYS A 176 -4.63 -6.16 1.61
CA LYS A 176 -4.93 -7.43 2.26
C LYS A 176 -6.33 -7.88 1.86
N LEU A 177 -6.41 -9.03 1.17
CA LEU A 177 -7.67 -9.66 0.76
C LEU A 177 -7.79 -11.04 1.40
N PRO A 178 -9.02 -11.55 1.61
CA PRO A 178 -9.23 -12.92 2.07
C PRO A 178 -8.61 -13.99 1.15
N GLU A 179 -8.55 -13.71 -0.15
CA GLU A 179 -8.05 -14.63 -1.18
C GLU A 179 -6.54 -14.53 -1.42
N GLY A 180 -5.88 -13.55 -0.83
CA GLY A 180 -4.44 -13.30 -0.97
C GLY A 180 -4.11 -11.84 -1.20
N ASP A 181 -2.89 -11.49 -0.91
CA ASP A 181 -2.40 -10.11 -0.95
C ASP A 181 -2.23 -9.59 -2.38
N VAL A 182 -2.46 -8.29 -2.56
CA VAL A 182 -2.17 -7.57 -3.81
C VAL A 182 -1.18 -6.46 -3.51
N ASP A 183 -0.03 -6.48 -4.15
CA ASP A 183 0.92 -5.39 -4.05
C ASP A 183 0.51 -4.25 -4.99
N VAL A 184 0.58 -3.02 -4.49
CA VAL A 184 0.26 -1.82 -5.26
C VAL A 184 1.51 -0.95 -5.34
N ARG A 185 1.94 -0.68 -6.58
CA ARG A 185 2.97 0.32 -6.85
C ARG A 185 2.30 1.66 -7.15
N VAL A 186 2.82 2.69 -6.55
CA VAL A 186 2.26 4.05 -6.61
C VAL A 186 3.30 4.98 -7.17
N SER A 187 2.95 5.70 -8.24
CA SER A 187 3.74 6.81 -8.76
C SER A 187 2.92 8.09 -8.71
N THR A 188 3.51 9.17 -8.25
CA THR A 188 2.90 10.51 -8.28
C THR A 188 3.74 11.45 -9.12
N ILE A 189 3.09 12.25 -9.96
CA ILE A 189 3.74 13.21 -10.85
C ILE A 189 3.04 14.55 -10.73
N PRO A 190 3.75 15.68 -10.51
CA PRO A 190 3.17 17.02 -10.52
C PRO A 190 2.52 17.35 -11.85
N THR A 191 1.34 17.96 -11.80
CA THR A 191 0.64 18.51 -12.96
C THR A 191 0.15 19.94 -12.67
N VAL A 192 -0.42 20.60 -13.66
CA VAL A 192 -0.91 21.99 -13.52
C VAL A 192 -2.00 22.13 -12.45
N TYR A 193 -2.86 21.10 -12.29
CA TYR A 193 -4.00 21.17 -11.38
C TYR A 193 -3.79 20.42 -10.07
N GLY A 194 -2.64 19.78 -9.90
CA GLY A 194 -2.28 18.97 -8.74
C GLY A 194 -1.31 17.85 -9.10
N GLU A 195 -1.38 16.73 -8.43
CA GLU A 195 -0.57 15.55 -8.76
C GLU A 195 -1.43 14.52 -9.50
N SER A 196 -0.88 13.93 -10.55
CA SER A 196 -1.42 12.71 -11.15
C SER A 196 -0.86 11.51 -10.40
N ILE A 197 -1.72 10.56 -10.07
CA ILE A 197 -1.36 9.35 -9.32
C ILE A 197 -1.70 8.14 -10.18
N VAL A 198 -0.74 7.22 -10.29
CA VAL A 198 -0.94 5.92 -10.93
C VAL A 198 -0.75 4.83 -9.89
N LEU A 199 -1.75 3.97 -9.74
CA LEU A 199 -1.73 2.80 -8.87
C LEU A 199 -1.69 1.55 -9.75
N ARG A 200 -0.56 0.84 -9.79
CA ARG A 200 -0.43 -0.43 -10.49
C ARG A 200 -0.72 -1.58 -9.56
N LEU A 201 -1.72 -2.38 -9.89
CA LEU A 201 -2.20 -3.51 -9.09
C LEU A 201 -1.48 -4.79 -9.50
N LEU A 202 -0.62 -5.30 -8.63
CA LEU A 202 0.16 -6.52 -8.87
C LEU A 202 -0.43 -7.66 -8.01
N ARG A 203 -1.31 -8.47 -8.61
CA ARG A 203 -1.83 -9.65 -7.92
C ARG A 203 -0.71 -10.67 -7.76
N GLN A 204 -0.42 -11.04 -6.52
CA GLN A 204 0.50 -12.13 -6.24
C GLN A 204 -0.22 -13.47 -6.54
N ASN A 205 -0.06 -13.95 -7.74
CA ASN A 205 -0.55 -15.27 -8.10
C ASN A 205 0.41 -16.33 -7.54
N ARG A 206 0.34 -16.57 -6.22
CA ARG A 206 1.18 -17.58 -5.53
C ARG A 206 0.75 -19.01 -5.82
N GLN A 207 -0.43 -19.21 -6.42
CA GLN A 207 -0.95 -20.55 -6.69
C GLN A 207 -0.45 -21.06 -8.05
N GLY A 208 0.49 -22.03 -7.96
CA GLY A 208 0.70 -22.98 -9.05
C GLY A 208 1.30 -22.44 -10.35
N LEU A 209 2.37 -21.64 -10.26
CA LEU A 209 3.20 -21.36 -11.43
C LEU A 209 3.95 -22.64 -11.82
N SER A 210 3.26 -23.61 -12.47
CA SER A 210 3.92 -24.74 -13.10
C SER A 210 4.12 -24.47 -14.58
N LEU A 211 5.12 -25.09 -15.20
CA LEU A 211 5.36 -24.95 -16.63
C LEU A 211 4.12 -25.37 -17.45
N GLU A 212 3.39 -26.37 -16.95
CA GLU A 212 2.15 -26.87 -17.57
C GLU A 212 1.03 -25.83 -17.50
N SER A 213 0.85 -25.16 -16.36
CA SER A 213 -0.15 -24.10 -16.18
C SER A 213 0.13 -22.88 -17.05
N LEU A 214 1.39 -22.62 -17.36
CA LEU A 214 1.82 -21.57 -18.30
C LEU A 214 1.62 -21.95 -19.77
N GLY A 215 1.11 -23.16 -20.06
CA GLY A 215 0.83 -23.61 -21.42
C GLY A 215 2.06 -24.16 -22.17
N ILE A 216 3.19 -24.37 -21.51
CA ILE A 216 4.36 -25.01 -22.10
C ILE A 216 4.09 -26.51 -22.20
N ARG A 217 4.02 -27.06 -23.41
CA ARG A 217 3.60 -28.45 -23.67
C ARG A 217 4.46 -29.15 -24.72
N GLY A 218 4.34 -30.49 -24.78
CA GLY A 218 4.96 -31.31 -25.83
C GLY A 218 6.49 -31.24 -25.81
N SER A 219 7.10 -31.23 -26.98
CA SER A 219 8.57 -31.26 -27.12
C SER A 219 9.28 -30.07 -26.50
N ALA A 220 8.61 -28.90 -26.41
CA ALA A 220 9.16 -27.72 -25.73
C ALA A 220 9.26 -27.94 -24.21
N PHE A 221 8.23 -28.52 -23.61
CA PHE A 221 8.22 -28.90 -22.21
C PHE A 221 9.30 -29.91 -21.87
N GLU A 222 9.39 -31.01 -22.65
CA GLU A 222 10.40 -32.05 -22.42
C GLU A 222 11.85 -31.53 -22.55
N ARG A 223 12.07 -30.66 -23.54
CA ARG A 223 13.39 -30.03 -23.71
C ARG A 223 13.72 -29.11 -22.52
N LEU A 224 12.82 -28.23 -22.15
CA LEU A 224 13.04 -27.30 -21.04
C LEU A 224 13.30 -28.05 -19.72
N LYS A 225 12.49 -29.08 -19.43
CA LYS A 225 12.63 -29.92 -18.24
C LYS A 225 14.01 -30.59 -18.18
N ARG A 226 14.46 -31.16 -19.30
CA ARG A 226 15.79 -31.77 -19.39
C ARG A 226 16.91 -30.77 -19.14
N GLU A 227 16.79 -29.53 -19.65
CA GLU A 227 17.80 -28.50 -19.44
C GLU A 227 17.79 -27.93 -18.01
N ILE A 228 16.63 -27.89 -17.34
CA ILE A 228 16.50 -27.52 -15.93
C ILE A 228 17.21 -28.53 -15.01
N ASP A 229 17.19 -29.81 -15.36
CA ASP A 229 17.84 -30.88 -14.55
C ASP A 229 19.36 -30.93 -14.71
N ARG A 230 19.97 -30.14 -15.61
CA ARG A 230 21.42 -30.08 -15.77
C ARG A 230 22.09 -29.38 -14.59
N PRO A 231 23.26 -29.87 -14.13
CA PRO A 231 23.97 -29.30 -12.98
C PRO A 231 24.57 -27.92 -13.26
N ASN A 232 24.73 -27.54 -14.51
CA ASN A 232 25.29 -26.27 -14.94
C ASN A 232 24.73 -25.86 -16.32
N GLY A 233 24.77 -24.57 -16.61
CA GLY A 233 24.28 -24.03 -17.87
C GLY A 233 23.64 -22.64 -17.67
N MET A 234 22.99 -22.18 -18.74
CA MET A 234 22.26 -20.93 -18.75
C MET A 234 20.93 -21.12 -19.51
N ILE A 235 19.84 -20.60 -18.94
CA ILE A 235 18.53 -20.52 -19.60
C ILE A 235 18.23 -19.03 -19.78
N ILE A 236 17.97 -18.62 -21.02
CA ILE A 236 17.67 -17.24 -21.39
C ILE A 236 16.23 -17.18 -21.86
N THR A 237 15.43 -16.25 -21.28
CA THR A 237 14.09 -15.92 -21.77
C THR A 237 14.12 -14.57 -22.50
N SER A 238 13.51 -14.49 -23.68
CA SER A 238 13.43 -13.27 -24.48
C SER A 238 12.02 -13.06 -24.99
N GLY A 239 11.62 -11.80 -25.15
CA GLY A 239 10.30 -11.40 -25.63
C GLY A 239 9.90 -10.00 -25.21
N PRO A 240 8.80 -9.43 -25.72
CA PRO A 240 8.29 -8.12 -25.33
C PRO A 240 7.80 -8.09 -23.89
N THR A 241 7.47 -6.90 -23.38
CA THR A 241 6.83 -6.73 -22.07
C THR A 241 5.47 -7.46 -22.05
N GLY A 242 5.16 -8.13 -20.94
CA GLY A 242 3.92 -8.90 -20.80
C GLY A 242 3.92 -10.29 -21.46
N SER A 243 5.02 -10.73 -22.10
CA SER A 243 5.11 -12.05 -22.75
C SER A 243 5.30 -13.23 -21.78
N GLY A 244 5.32 -13.00 -20.48
CA GLY A 244 5.47 -14.05 -19.46
C GLY A 244 6.92 -14.46 -19.16
N LYS A 245 7.93 -13.65 -19.52
CA LYS A 245 9.36 -13.95 -19.24
C LYS A 245 9.62 -14.23 -17.77
N THR A 246 9.29 -13.26 -16.91
CA THR A 246 9.49 -13.35 -15.46
C THR A 246 8.69 -14.52 -14.89
N THR A 247 7.44 -14.66 -15.29
CA THR A 247 6.55 -15.77 -14.89
C THR A 247 7.14 -17.15 -15.21
N THR A 248 7.73 -17.30 -16.41
CA THR A 248 8.42 -18.54 -16.81
C THR A 248 9.66 -18.81 -15.97
N LEU A 249 10.48 -17.77 -15.70
CA LEU A 249 11.65 -17.91 -14.85
C LEU A 249 11.27 -18.33 -13.41
N TYR A 250 10.19 -17.77 -12.85
CA TYR A 250 9.70 -18.17 -11.54
C TYR A 250 9.20 -19.63 -11.52
N ALA A 251 8.53 -20.08 -12.57
CA ALA A 251 8.15 -21.50 -12.68
C ALA A 251 9.38 -22.42 -12.68
N VAL A 252 10.44 -22.03 -13.38
CA VAL A 252 11.74 -22.75 -13.35
C VAL A 252 12.36 -22.73 -11.97
N LEU A 253 12.38 -21.57 -11.31
CA LEU A 253 12.91 -21.43 -9.93
C LEU A 253 12.16 -22.30 -8.94
N GLN A 254 10.83 -22.45 -9.07
CA GLN A 254 10.05 -23.35 -8.21
C GLN A 254 10.48 -24.82 -8.36
N ILE A 255 10.81 -25.26 -9.58
CA ILE A 255 11.29 -26.62 -9.84
C ILE A 255 12.67 -26.82 -9.19
N LEU A 256 13.53 -25.81 -9.23
CA LEU A 256 14.88 -25.83 -8.70
C LEU A 256 14.93 -25.64 -7.16
N ASN A 257 13.88 -25.09 -6.57
CA ASN A 257 13.81 -24.81 -5.13
C ASN A 257 13.55 -26.08 -4.33
N LYS A 258 14.61 -26.83 -4.09
CA LYS A 258 14.62 -28.11 -3.34
C LYS A 258 15.45 -27.97 -2.07
N PRO A 259 15.20 -28.79 -1.03
CA PRO A 259 16.06 -28.83 0.13
C PRO A 259 17.52 -29.03 -0.26
N GLY A 260 18.43 -28.21 0.29
CA GLY A 260 19.86 -28.24 -0.01
C GLY A 260 20.30 -27.39 -1.19
N VAL A 261 19.41 -26.72 -1.91
CA VAL A 261 19.74 -25.78 -2.98
C VAL A 261 19.61 -24.36 -2.48
N LYS A 262 20.67 -23.55 -2.66
CA LYS A 262 20.62 -22.11 -2.41
C LYS A 262 20.35 -21.37 -3.73
N ILE A 263 19.25 -20.62 -3.78
CA ILE A 263 18.87 -19.77 -4.91
C ILE A 263 19.13 -18.30 -4.56
N VAL A 264 19.69 -17.55 -5.48
CA VAL A 264 19.91 -16.10 -5.38
C VAL A 264 19.29 -15.47 -6.61
N THR A 265 18.42 -14.47 -6.44
CA THR A 265 17.84 -13.67 -7.51
C THR A 265 18.39 -12.25 -7.49
N LEU A 266 18.54 -11.64 -8.67
CA LEU A 266 18.81 -10.22 -8.87
C LEU A 266 17.67 -9.66 -9.71
N GLU A 267 16.91 -8.76 -9.11
CA GLU A 267 15.67 -8.25 -9.71
C GLU A 267 15.57 -6.74 -9.52
N ASP A 268 15.09 -6.03 -10.54
CA ASP A 268 14.89 -4.58 -10.50
C ASP A 268 13.58 -4.20 -11.21
N PRO A 269 12.50 -4.04 -10.42
CA PRO A 269 12.33 -4.43 -9.02
C PRO A 269 11.89 -5.89 -8.83
N VAL A 270 11.87 -6.38 -7.60
CA VAL A 270 11.29 -7.70 -7.26
C VAL A 270 9.79 -7.69 -7.57
N GLU A 271 9.33 -8.70 -8.33
CA GLU A 271 7.92 -8.79 -8.78
C GLU A 271 7.08 -9.79 -7.97
N TYR A 272 7.70 -10.83 -7.35
CA TYR A 272 7.00 -11.90 -6.63
C TYR A 272 7.58 -12.15 -5.24
#